data_e39af0c4fd98b6c92785ecf2be6372e1
#
_entry.id   e39af0c4fd98b6c92785ecf2be6372e1
#
_cell.length_a   1.000
_cell.length_b   1.000
_cell.length_c   1.000
_cell.angle_alpha   90.00
_cell.angle_beta   90.00
_cell.angle_gamma   90.00
#
_symmetry.space_group_name_H-M   'P 1'
#
loop_
_entity.id
_entity.type
_entity.pdbx_description
1 polymer ?
#
loop_
_entity_poly.entity_id
_entity_poly.type
_entity_poly.pdbx_seq_one_letter_code
_entity_poly.pdbx_strand_id
1 'polypeptide(L)'
;MDLEIAARRAIRKQKEEEEKKRLEAQEAKVQAMYEKSRMNQNEYKALHKKVKDCMENDKPYTNPNLRITDLAAMVDCTPTKLSQMFNQHLRQNFFDYVNLYRVEEFKRRVASEKYSQYTVVAISETCGFKRSTFFATFKKFEHCTPTEYLQQHGTG
;
A
#
# COMPACT_ATOMS: atom_id res chain seq x y z
N MET A 1 -24.91 47.27 14.52
CA MET A 1 -24.85 45.79 14.72
C MET A 1 -24.86 45.02 13.43
N ASP A 2 -25.77 45.33 12.51
CA ASP A 2 -25.89 44.59 11.24
C ASP A 2 -24.68 44.75 10.32
N LEU A 3 -24.05 45.91 10.31
CA LEU A 3 -22.83 46.19 9.53
C LEU A 3 -21.63 45.35 10.02
N GLU A 4 -21.52 45.16 11.32
CA GLU A 4 -20.44 44.38 11.91
C GLU A 4 -20.59 42.90 11.59
N ILE A 5 -21.82 42.36 11.63
CA ILE A 5 -22.13 40.99 11.28
C ILE A 5 -21.86 40.77 9.79
N ALA A 6 -22.26 41.69 8.93
CA ALA A 6 -22.01 41.63 7.50
C ALA A 6 -20.51 41.66 7.19
N ALA A 7 -19.72 42.49 7.88
CA ALA A 7 -18.28 42.54 7.73
C ALA A 7 -17.62 41.20 8.12
N ARG A 8 -18.04 40.60 9.23
CA ARG A 8 -17.54 39.31 9.69
C ARG A 8 -17.85 38.17 8.69
N ARG A 9 -19.06 38.20 8.12
CA ARG A 9 -19.47 37.24 7.09
C ARG A 9 -18.63 37.38 5.83
N ALA A 10 -18.38 38.62 5.40
CA ALA A 10 -17.55 38.90 4.23
C ALA A 10 -16.11 38.39 4.41
N ILE A 11 -15.53 38.63 5.59
CA ILE A 11 -14.18 38.16 5.94
C ILE A 11 -14.11 36.63 5.94
N ARG A 12 -15.11 35.97 6.52
CA ARG A 12 -15.18 34.51 6.53
C ARG A 12 -15.26 33.97 5.14
N LYS A 13 -16.14 34.50 4.30
CA LYS A 13 -16.31 34.10 2.91
C LYS A 13 -15.02 34.25 2.10
N GLN A 14 -14.34 35.39 2.32
CA GLN A 14 -13.05 35.64 1.66
C GLN A 14 -11.99 34.63 2.07
N LYS A 15 -11.90 34.27 3.37
CA LYS A 15 -10.96 33.30 3.87
C LYS A 15 -11.26 31.91 3.31
N GLU A 16 -12.53 31.52 3.21
CA GLU A 16 -12.95 30.27 2.63
C GLU A 16 -12.58 30.19 1.14
N GLU A 17 -12.77 31.25 0.40
CA GLU A 17 -12.38 31.32 -1.01
C GLU A 17 -10.87 31.26 -1.20
N GLU A 18 -10.10 31.92 -0.35
CA GLU A 18 -8.63 31.85 -0.38
C GLU A 18 -8.12 30.45 -0.08
N GLU A 19 -8.70 29.78 0.92
CA GLU A 19 -8.39 28.40 1.27
C GLU A 19 -8.69 27.47 0.11
N LYS A 20 -9.86 27.61 -0.51
CA LYS A 20 -10.27 26.83 -1.68
C LYS A 20 -9.29 27.00 -2.84
N LYS A 21 -8.90 28.26 -3.14
CA LYS A 21 -7.93 28.54 -4.20
C LYS A 21 -6.56 27.94 -3.90
N ARG A 22 -6.15 27.96 -2.63
CA ARG A 22 -4.88 27.37 -2.22
C ARG A 22 -4.89 25.85 -2.42
N LEU A 23 -5.98 25.17 -2.04
CA LEU A 23 -6.15 23.74 -2.23
C LEU A 23 -6.18 23.37 -3.71
N GLU A 24 -6.92 24.13 -4.52
CA GLU A 24 -6.96 23.91 -5.97
C GLU A 24 -5.58 24.09 -6.62
N ALA A 25 -4.82 25.10 -6.19
CA ALA A 25 -3.46 25.31 -6.68
C ALA A 25 -2.53 24.17 -6.28
N GLN A 26 -2.68 23.65 -5.07
CA GLN A 26 -1.90 22.52 -4.60
C GLN A 26 -2.23 21.24 -5.37
N GLU A 27 -3.51 20.99 -5.61
CA GLU A 27 -3.97 19.85 -6.42
C GLU A 27 -3.45 19.96 -7.86
N ALA A 28 -3.47 21.16 -8.44
CA ALA A 28 -2.94 21.42 -9.77
C ALA A 28 -1.44 21.16 -9.86
N LYS A 29 -0.67 21.50 -8.81
CA LYS A 29 0.77 21.22 -8.75
C LYS A 29 1.04 19.73 -8.70
N VAL A 30 0.28 18.99 -7.89
CA VAL A 30 0.39 17.54 -7.79
C VAL A 30 0.04 16.89 -9.13
N GLN A 31 -1.04 17.34 -9.77
CA GLN A 31 -1.45 16.84 -11.07
C GLN A 31 -0.40 17.12 -12.14
N ALA A 32 0.19 18.32 -12.17
CA ALA A 32 1.25 18.67 -13.09
C ALA A 32 2.49 17.80 -12.88
N MET A 33 2.82 17.48 -11.65
CA MET A 33 3.93 16.59 -11.31
C MET A 33 3.66 15.16 -11.83
N TYR A 34 2.45 14.68 -11.69
CA TYR A 34 2.05 13.36 -12.23
C TYR A 34 2.10 13.36 -13.76
N GLU A 35 1.66 14.44 -14.42
CA GLU A 35 1.70 14.54 -15.88
C GLU A 35 3.13 14.52 -16.42
N LYS A 36 4.07 15.19 -15.75
CA LYS A 36 5.49 15.17 -16.14
C LYS A 36 6.12 13.79 -16.06
N SER A 37 5.71 12.99 -15.10
CA SER A 37 6.21 11.65 -14.89
C SER A 37 5.28 10.58 -15.47
N ARG A 38 4.26 10.99 -16.24
CA ARG A 38 3.24 10.10 -16.78
C ARG A 38 3.86 9.01 -17.63
N MET A 39 3.52 7.79 -17.30
CA MET A 39 3.93 6.60 -18.03
C MET A 39 2.82 6.16 -18.97
N ASN A 40 3.19 5.63 -20.14
CA ASN A 40 2.21 5.01 -21.02
C ASN A 40 1.88 3.59 -20.54
N GLN A 41 0.88 2.96 -21.15
CA GLN A 41 0.43 1.63 -20.76
C GLN A 41 1.52 0.56 -20.85
N ASN A 42 2.39 0.65 -21.87
CA ASN A 42 3.48 -0.29 -22.03
C ASN A 42 4.53 -0.14 -20.93
N GLU A 43 4.83 1.08 -20.52
CA GLU A 43 5.73 1.36 -19.41
C GLU A 43 5.17 0.84 -18.07
N TYR A 44 3.87 1.04 -17.83
CA TYR A 44 3.20 0.49 -16.66
C TYR A 44 3.28 -1.03 -16.62
N LYS A 45 3.00 -1.69 -17.73
CA LYS A 45 3.07 -3.15 -17.83
C LYS A 45 4.48 -3.66 -17.59
N ALA A 46 5.48 -3.00 -18.17
CA ALA A 46 6.89 -3.37 -17.99
C ALA A 46 7.33 -3.21 -16.54
N LEU A 47 6.96 -2.10 -15.91
CA LEU A 47 7.28 -1.85 -14.50
C LEU A 47 6.55 -2.84 -13.59
N HIS A 48 5.28 -3.11 -13.85
CA HIS A 48 4.50 -4.09 -13.08
C HIS A 48 5.15 -5.49 -13.15
N LYS A 49 5.60 -5.88 -14.34
CA LYS A 49 6.30 -7.16 -14.50
C LYS A 49 7.58 -7.21 -13.67
N LYS A 50 8.37 -6.14 -13.68
CA LYS A 50 9.59 -6.06 -12.86
C LYS A 50 9.28 -6.19 -11.38
N VAL A 51 8.24 -5.49 -10.92
CA VAL A 51 7.80 -5.55 -9.52
C VAL A 51 7.34 -6.96 -9.16
N LYS A 52 6.53 -7.56 -10.00
CA LYS A 52 6.02 -8.92 -9.79
C LYS A 52 7.17 -9.93 -9.74
N ASP A 53 8.11 -9.87 -10.68
CA ASP A 53 9.27 -10.76 -10.69
C ASP A 53 10.13 -10.57 -9.44
N CYS A 54 10.34 -9.34 -9.01
CA CYS A 54 11.06 -9.02 -7.79
C CYS A 54 10.36 -9.61 -6.56
N MET A 55 9.05 -9.42 -6.45
CA MET A 55 8.27 -9.94 -5.33
C MET A 55 8.31 -11.48 -5.28
N GLU A 56 8.21 -12.14 -6.41
CA GLU A 56 8.19 -13.61 -6.47
C GLU A 56 9.56 -14.22 -6.24
N ASN A 57 10.62 -13.62 -6.77
CA ASN A 57 11.97 -14.18 -6.73
C ASN A 57 12.76 -13.75 -5.50
N ASP A 58 12.77 -12.46 -5.20
CA ASP A 58 13.58 -11.90 -4.12
C ASP A 58 12.82 -11.81 -2.80
N LYS A 59 11.50 -11.85 -2.85
CA LYS A 59 10.60 -11.78 -1.69
C LYS A 59 10.93 -10.63 -0.73
N PRO A 60 11.04 -9.39 -1.24
CA PRO A 60 11.39 -8.26 -0.38
C PRO A 60 10.31 -7.98 0.68
N TYR A 61 9.09 -8.45 0.46
CA TYR A 61 8.00 -8.30 1.41
C TYR A 61 8.26 -9.01 2.75
N THR A 62 9.22 -9.94 2.80
CA THR A 62 9.60 -10.60 4.06
C THR A 62 10.33 -9.65 5.02
N ASN A 63 10.79 -8.50 4.51
CA ASN A 63 11.29 -7.44 5.35
C ASN A 63 10.10 -6.62 5.91
N PRO A 64 9.88 -6.63 7.24
CA PRO A 64 8.74 -5.92 7.83
C PRO A 64 8.84 -4.40 7.68
N ASN A 65 10.02 -3.88 7.37
CA ASN A 65 10.28 -2.45 7.22
C ASN A 65 10.40 -2.02 5.74
N LEU A 66 9.98 -2.85 4.80
CA LEU A 66 10.04 -2.53 3.39
C LEU A 66 9.24 -1.26 3.08
N ARG A 67 9.90 -0.31 2.41
CA ARG A 67 9.29 0.95 1.98
C ARG A 67 9.25 1.01 0.46
N ILE A 68 8.39 1.88 -0.06
CA ILE A 68 8.28 2.07 -1.52
C ILE A 68 9.60 2.52 -2.13
N THR A 69 10.39 3.30 -1.39
CA THR A 69 11.73 3.73 -1.84
C THR A 69 12.68 2.56 -2.01
N ASP A 70 12.60 1.57 -1.12
CA ASP A 70 13.42 0.37 -1.21
C ASP A 70 13.05 -0.46 -2.43
N LEU A 71 11.76 -0.66 -2.66
CA LEU A 71 11.27 -1.43 -3.80
C LEU A 71 11.62 -0.71 -5.11
N ALA A 72 11.47 0.62 -5.16
CA ALA A 72 11.83 1.41 -6.33
C ALA A 72 13.30 1.21 -6.71
N ALA A 73 14.20 1.22 -5.72
CA ALA A 73 15.62 0.96 -5.96
C ALA A 73 15.86 -0.45 -6.52
N MET A 74 15.14 -1.44 -6.01
CA MET A 74 15.28 -2.84 -6.45
C MET A 74 14.85 -3.05 -7.90
N VAL A 75 13.83 -2.32 -8.36
CA VAL A 75 13.31 -2.44 -9.72
C VAL A 75 13.83 -1.33 -10.66
N ASP A 76 14.79 -0.57 -10.18
CA ASP A 76 15.48 0.50 -10.95
C ASP A 76 14.51 1.53 -11.52
N CYS A 77 13.68 2.10 -10.64
CA CYS A 77 12.81 3.22 -11.00
C CYS A 77 12.73 4.24 -9.85
N THR A 78 12.11 5.37 -10.14
CA THR A 78 11.91 6.39 -9.10
C THR A 78 10.72 6.01 -8.22
N PRO A 79 10.71 6.44 -6.94
CA PRO A 79 9.55 6.24 -6.08
C PRO A 79 8.26 6.85 -6.64
N THR A 80 8.37 7.99 -7.33
CA THR A 80 7.22 8.65 -7.97
C THR A 80 6.59 7.78 -9.05
N LYS A 81 7.39 7.20 -9.92
CA LYS A 81 6.90 6.29 -10.98
C LYS A 81 6.27 5.04 -10.39
N LEU A 82 6.90 4.48 -9.36
CA LEU A 82 6.36 3.30 -8.68
C LEU A 82 5.03 3.62 -8.00
N SER A 83 4.94 4.76 -7.32
CA SER A 83 3.69 5.22 -6.70
C SER A 83 2.58 5.40 -7.75
N GLN A 84 2.90 5.97 -8.91
CA GLN A 84 1.94 6.10 -10.01
C GLN A 84 1.44 4.75 -10.49
N MET A 85 2.34 3.79 -10.67
CA MET A 85 1.96 2.44 -11.08
C MET A 85 0.95 1.84 -10.11
N PHE A 86 1.20 1.92 -8.82
CA PHE A 86 0.27 1.39 -7.82
C PHE A 86 -1.08 2.11 -7.88
N ASN A 87 -1.08 3.44 -7.88
CA ASN A 87 -2.30 4.23 -7.77
C ASN A 87 -3.12 4.27 -9.06
N GLN A 88 -2.46 4.37 -10.20
CA GLN A 88 -3.14 4.56 -11.48
C GLN A 88 -3.32 3.29 -12.29
N HIS A 89 -2.34 2.40 -12.29
CA HIS A 89 -2.41 1.16 -13.06
C HIS A 89 -3.03 0.02 -12.25
N LEU A 90 -2.55 -0.23 -11.05
CA LEU A 90 -3.05 -1.30 -10.19
C LEU A 90 -4.24 -0.88 -9.33
N ARG A 91 -4.42 0.43 -9.11
CA ARG A 91 -5.44 1.00 -8.23
C ARG A 91 -5.44 0.39 -6.84
N GLN A 92 -4.25 0.20 -6.33
CA GLN A 92 -4.01 -0.43 -5.04
C GLN A 92 -2.85 0.30 -4.37
N ASN A 93 -2.92 0.54 -3.05
CA ASN A 93 -1.79 1.17 -2.38
C ASN A 93 -0.65 0.17 -2.16
N PHE A 94 0.54 0.70 -1.94
CA PHE A 94 1.75 -0.09 -1.75
C PHE A 94 1.62 -1.10 -0.59
N PHE A 95 1.06 -0.65 0.54
CA PHE A 95 0.95 -1.50 1.72
C PHE A 95 0.03 -2.69 1.49
N ASP A 96 -1.11 -2.48 0.85
CA ASP A 96 -2.04 -3.57 0.52
C ASP A 96 -1.42 -4.55 -0.47
N TYR A 97 -0.69 -4.06 -1.47
CA TYR A 97 0.00 -4.90 -2.43
C TYR A 97 1.04 -5.80 -1.75
N VAL A 98 1.87 -5.22 -0.89
CA VAL A 98 2.88 -5.95 -0.14
C VAL A 98 2.24 -6.96 0.82
N ASN A 99 1.20 -6.53 1.52
CA ASN A 99 0.52 -7.38 2.50
C ASN A 99 -0.19 -8.57 1.85
N LEU A 100 -0.69 -8.42 0.63
CA LEU A 100 -1.25 -9.56 -0.12
C LEU A 100 -0.19 -10.64 -0.36
N TYR A 101 1.02 -10.25 -0.76
CA TYR A 101 2.11 -11.21 -0.90
C TYR A 101 2.48 -11.88 0.43
N ARG A 102 2.47 -11.11 1.52
CA ARG A 102 2.74 -11.66 2.86
C ARG A 102 1.67 -12.67 3.28
N VAL A 103 0.40 -12.39 3.00
CA VAL A 103 -0.70 -13.32 3.30
C VAL A 103 -0.55 -14.61 2.49
N GLU A 104 -0.29 -14.51 1.20
CA GLU A 104 -0.11 -15.68 0.34
C GLU A 104 1.11 -16.51 0.75
N GLU A 105 2.19 -15.87 1.15
CA GLU A 105 3.38 -16.57 1.66
C GLU A 105 3.09 -17.26 2.99
N PHE A 106 2.36 -16.61 3.89
CA PHE A 106 1.90 -17.22 5.14
C PHE A 106 1.10 -18.49 4.88
N LYS A 107 0.13 -18.44 3.97
CA LYS A 107 -0.70 -19.58 3.61
C LYS A 107 0.15 -20.75 3.08
N ARG A 108 1.15 -20.45 2.29
CA ARG A 108 2.09 -21.42 1.75
C ARG A 108 2.95 -22.06 2.84
N ARG A 109 3.48 -21.24 3.74
CA ARG A 109 4.36 -21.70 4.81
C ARG A 109 3.63 -22.51 5.88
N VAL A 110 2.42 -22.17 6.26
CA VAL A 110 1.65 -22.97 7.23
C VAL A 110 1.32 -24.36 6.69
N ALA A 111 1.21 -24.52 5.37
CA ALA A 111 0.98 -25.81 4.74
C ALA A 111 2.25 -26.65 4.57
N SER A 112 3.43 -26.06 4.80
CA SER A 112 4.71 -26.73 4.60
C SER A 112 5.18 -27.44 5.88
N GLU A 113 5.67 -28.67 5.75
CA GLU A 113 6.25 -29.41 6.87
C GLU A 113 7.45 -28.71 7.49
N LYS A 114 8.18 -27.93 6.70
CA LYS A 114 9.33 -27.16 7.16
C LYS A 114 9.00 -26.27 8.37
N TYR A 115 7.76 -25.77 8.43
CA TYR A 115 7.31 -24.86 9.48
C TYR A 115 6.41 -25.53 10.52
N SER A 116 6.33 -26.86 10.53
CA SER A 116 5.43 -27.62 11.43
C SER A 116 5.66 -27.34 12.93
N GLN A 117 6.90 -26.99 13.30
CA GLN A 117 7.26 -26.69 14.69
C GLN A 117 7.14 -25.21 15.04
N TYR A 118 6.77 -24.39 14.07
CA TYR A 118 6.67 -22.94 14.28
C TYR A 118 5.26 -22.58 14.77
N THR A 119 5.18 -21.59 15.67
CA THR A 119 3.88 -21.01 16.01
C THR A 119 3.35 -20.18 14.83
N VAL A 120 2.04 -19.97 14.83
CA VAL A 120 1.38 -19.13 13.81
C VAL A 120 2.01 -17.73 13.74
N VAL A 121 2.26 -17.14 14.91
CA VAL A 121 2.90 -15.81 14.99
C VAL A 121 4.33 -15.86 14.45
N ALA A 122 5.09 -16.89 14.80
CA ALA A 122 6.46 -17.03 14.30
C ALA A 122 6.49 -17.15 12.76
N ILE A 123 5.57 -17.93 12.19
CA ILE A 123 5.45 -18.02 10.72
C ILE A 123 5.11 -16.66 10.12
N SER A 124 4.17 -15.93 10.72
CA SER A 124 3.79 -14.62 10.22
C SER A 124 4.97 -13.63 10.19
N GLU A 125 5.80 -13.69 11.22
CA GLU A 125 7.00 -12.84 11.28
C GLU A 125 8.00 -13.18 10.19
N THR A 126 8.15 -14.46 9.85
CA THR A 126 9.02 -14.86 8.72
C THR A 126 8.52 -14.36 7.39
N CYS A 127 7.22 -14.08 7.28
CA CYS A 127 6.62 -13.54 6.06
C CYS A 127 6.70 -12.01 5.97
N GLY A 128 7.21 -11.34 7.01
CA GLY A 128 7.34 -9.90 7.03
C GLY A 128 6.27 -9.17 7.83
N PHE A 129 5.34 -9.87 8.45
CA PHE A 129 4.34 -9.23 9.31
C PHE A 129 4.94 -8.79 10.64
N LYS A 130 4.45 -7.65 11.10
CA LYS A 130 4.65 -7.24 12.49
C LYS A 130 3.58 -7.91 13.34
N ARG A 131 3.96 -8.40 14.53
CA ARG A 131 3.06 -9.09 15.45
C ARG A 131 1.78 -8.26 15.72
N SER A 132 1.93 -6.95 15.88
CA SER A 132 0.81 -6.06 16.21
C SER A 132 -0.24 -5.92 15.11
N THR A 133 0.11 -6.18 13.85
CA THR A 133 -0.77 -5.94 12.70
C THR A 133 -1.19 -7.20 11.96
N PHE A 134 -0.56 -8.33 12.24
CA PHE A 134 -0.78 -9.57 11.49
C PHE A 134 -2.24 -10.01 11.48
N PHE A 135 -2.86 -10.13 12.64
CA PHE A 135 -4.22 -10.68 12.74
C PHE A 135 -5.24 -9.81 12.01
N ALA A 136 -5.16 -8.50 12.20
CA ALA A 136 -6.07 -7.56 11.53
C ALA A 136 -5.89 -7.57 10.01
N THR A 137 -4.65 -7.59 9.54
CA THR A 137 -4.33 -7.62 8.11
C THR A 137 -4.79 -8.91 7.46
N PHE A 138 -4.52 -10.05 8.10
CA PHE A 138 -4.96 -11.34 7.59
C PHE A 138 -6.49 -11.40 7.46
N LYS A 139 -7.20 -10.97 8.49
CA LYS A 139 -8.66 -10.94 8.49
C LYS A 139 -9.21 -10.01 7.41
N LYS A 140 -8.54 -8.87 7.16
CA LYS A 140 -8.94 -7.94 6.11
C LYS A 140 -8.97 -8.61 4.73
N PHE A 141 -7.94 -9.40 4.41
CA PHE A 141 -7.82 -10.01 3.08
C PHE A 141 -8.49 -11.37 2.97
N GLU A 142 -8.46 -12.18 4.02
CA GLU A 142 -9.00 -13.54 3.98
C GLU A 142 -10.41 -13.66 4.55
N HIS A 143 -10.95 -12.60 5.17
CA HIS A 143 -12.29 -12.55 5.78
C HIS A 143 -12.46 -13.53 6.94
N CYS A 144 -11.37 -14.07 7.46
CA CYS A 144 -11.34 -14.91 8.64
C CYS A 144 -10.02 -14.69 9.39
N THR A 145 -9.98 -15.13 10.66
CA THR A 145 -8.74 -15.06 11.43
C THR A 145 -7.76 -16.14 10.96
N PRO A 146 -6.46 -15.99 11.25
CA PRO A 146 -5.50 -17.06 10.96
C PRO A 146 -5.86 -18.40 11.60
N THR A 147 -6.39 -18.37 12.82
CA THR A 147 -6.82 -19.57 13.53
C THR A 147 -8.00 -20.25 12.81
N GLU A 148 -9.01 -19.47 12.41
CA GLU A 148 -10.12 -19.98 11.61
C GLU A 148 -9.65 -20.55 10.27
N TYR A 149 -8.71 -19.87 9.62
CA TYR A 149 -8.14 -20.35 8.37
C TYR A 149 -7.48 -21.73 8.55
N LEU A 150 -6.70 -21.90 9.62
CA LEU A 150 -6.06 -23.18 9.91
C LEU A 150 -7.04 -24.30 10.21
N GLN A 151 -8.16 -23.98 10.87
CA GLN A 151 -9.22 -24.95 11.13
C GLN A 151 -9.89 -25.43 9.85
N GLN A 152 -10.04 -24.55 8.86
CA GLN A 152 -10.69 -24.83 7.58
C GLN A 152 -9.75 -25.54 6.59
N HIS A 153 -8.47 -25.20 6.60
CA HIS A 153 -7.49 -25.64 5.59
C HIS A 153 -6.30 -26.38 6.20
N GLY A 154 -6.20 -26.38 7.52
CA GLY A 154 -5.06 -26.95 8.20
C GLY A 154 -5.07 -28.47 8.20
N THR A 155 -3.92 -29.03 8.02
CA THR A 155 -3.68 -30.45 8.24
C THR A 155 -3.34 -30.69 9.69
N GLY A 156 -4.29 -30.35 10.50
CA GLY A 156 -4.25 -30.65 11.92
C GLY A 156 -3.07 -30.20 12.71
#